data_cf4953cff3194ab0444746521fd79c07
#
_entry.id   cf4953cff3194ab0444746521fd79c07
#
_cell.length_a   1.000
_cell.length_b   1.000
_cell.length_c   1.000
_cell.angle_alpha   90.00
_cell.angle_beta   90.00
_cell.angle_gamma   90.00
#
_symmetry.space_group_name_H-M   'P 1'
#
loop_
_entity.id
_entity.type
_entity.pdbx_description
1 polymer ?
#
loop_
_entity_poly.entity_id
_entity_poly.type
_entity_poly.pdbx_seq_one_letter_code
_entity_poly.pdbx_strand_id
1 'polypeptide(L)'
;WEEALAACPEGWRLPTDEDWQNLETTLGMSAVTAASKGWRGKGVASLLRQDEGTGLGLQLAGNASLSRVPVRLFLNFLKEFGYYWTATEEENNGLQETTVFYRKIFGSRTTVYRDAAPLNILMRVRCVRDAQKD
;
A
#
# COMPACT_ATOMS: atom_id res chain seq x y z
N TRP A 1 1.04 3.00 -11.83
CA TRP A 1 1.85 2.01 -11.11
C TRP A 1 3.24 1.84 -11.71
N GLU A 2 3.34 1.74 -13.02
CA GLU A 2 4.63 1.57 -13.69
C GLU A 2 5.60 2.71 -13.34
N GLU A 3 5.10 3.93 -13.28
CA GLU A 3 5.86 5.10 -12.84
C GLU A 3 6.26 4.97 -11.36
N ALA A 4 5.40 4.39 -10.55
CA ALA A 4 5.67 4.16 -9.12
C ALA A 4 6.85 3.20 -8.93
N LEU A 5 6.97 2.16 -9.77
CA LEU A 5 8.10 1.24 -9.72
C LEU A 5 9.45 1.95 -9.96
N ALA A 6 9.44 2.99 -10.80
CA ALA A 6 10.64 3.73 -11.15
C ALA A 6 10.87 4.98 -10.28
N ALA A 7 9.96 5.30 -9.38
CA ALA A 7 10.00 6.55 -8.61
C ALA A 7 11.02 6.55 -7.46
N CYS A 8 11.48 5.37 -7.03
CA CYS A 8 12.41 5.28 -5.91
C CYS A 8 13.84 5.59 -6.34
N PRO A 9 14.62 6.31 -5.49
CA PRO A 9 16.01 6.61 -5.81
C PRO A 9 16.87 5.35 -5.81
N GLU A 10 18.06 5.46 -6.38
CA GLU A 10 19.00 4.33 -6.44
C GLU A 10 19.25 3.75 -5.03
N GLY A 11 19.21 2.44 -4.93
CA GLY A 11 19.35 1.72 -3.67
C GLY A 11 18.04 1.57 -2.88
N TRP A 12 16.98 2.20 -3.35
CA TRP A 12 15.64 2.09 -2.78
C TRP A 12 14.69 1.47 -3.79
N ARG A 13 13.61 0.88 -3.32
CA ARG A 13 12.62 0.24 -4.18
C ARG A 13 11.22 0.37 -3.61
N LEU A 14 10.23 0.18 -4.47
CA LEU A 14 8.83 0.04 -4.03
C LEU A 14 8.70 -1.29 -3.26
N PRO A 15 8.09 -1.30 -2.06
CA PRO A 15 7.95 -2.54 -1.30
C PRO A 15 7.04 -3.53 -2.04
N THR A 16 7.38 -4.82 -1.94
CA THR A 16 6.52 -5.89 -2.43
C THR A 16 5.38 -6.16 -1.45
N ASP A 17 4.37 -6.90 -1.91
CA ASP A 17 3.30 -7.36 -1.02
C ASP A 17 3.86 -8.23 0.12
N GLU A 18 4.89 -9.02 -0.17
CA GLU A 18 5.59 -9.82 0.86
C GLU A 18 6.29 -8.93 1.89
N ASP A 19 6.93 -7.84 1.46
CA ASP A 19 7.53 -6.86 2.39
C ASP A 19 6.48 -6.31 3.36
N TRP A 20 5.30 -5.97 2.85
CA TRP A 20 4.19 -5.52 3.69
C TRP A 20 3.72 -6.60 4.65
N GLN A 21 3.57 -7.84 4.18
CA GLN A 21 3.19 -8.95 5.04
C GLN A 21 4.21 -9.20 6.14
N ASN A 22 5.50 -9.11 5.83
CA ASN A 22 6.58 -9.26 6.83
C ASN A 22 6.51 -8.15 7.89
N LEU A 23 6.27 -6.92 7.49
CA LEU A 23 6.06 -5.81 8.42
C LEU A 23 4.83 -6.05 9.29
N GLU A 24 3.73 -6.45 8.68
CA GLU A 24 2.45 -6.68 9.37
C GLU A 24 2.56 -7.83 10.37
N THR A 25 3.27 -8.90 10.06
CA THR A 25 3.52 -10.00 11.00
C THR A 25 4.43 -9.57 12.15
N THR A 26 5.43 -8.76 11.87
CA THR A 26 6.29 -8.18 12.91
C THR A 26 5.49 -7.31 13.89
N LEU A 27 4.45 -6.64 13.40
CA LEU A 27 3.57 -5.79 14.21
C LEU A 27 2.42 -6.55 14.89
N GLY A 28 2.35 -7.87 14.74
CA GLY A 28 1.42 -8.71 15.48
C GLY A 28 0.41 -9.51 14.68
N MET A 29 0.35 -9.39 13.35
CA MET A 29 -0.53 -10.25 12.54
C MET A 29 0.05 -11.66 12.43
N SER A 30 -0.84 -12.68 12.39
CA SER A 30 -0.43 -14.02 11.98
C SER A 30 -0.13 -14.03 10.48
N ALA A 31 0.69 -15.00 10.04
CA ALA A 31 1.03 -15.13 8.61
C ALA A 31 -0.21 -15.36 7.74
N VAL A 32 -1.17 -16.14 8.21
CA VAL A 32 -2.43 -16.41 7.50
C VAL A 32 -3.25 -15.12 7.36
N THR A 33 -3.36 -14.36 8.44
CA THR A 33 -4.08 -13.07 8.44
C THR A 33 -3.41 -12.06 7.51
N ALA A 34 -2.08 -11.96 7.55
CA ALA A 34 -1.33 -11.03 6.70
C ALA A 34 -1.52 -11.33 5.20
N ALA A 35 -1.68 -12.59 4.84
CA ALA A 35 -1.91 -13.01 3.45
C ALA A 35 -3.37 -12.87 3.01
N SER A 36 -4.31 -12.56 3.91
CA SER A 36 -5.72 -12.43 3.57
C SER A 36 -6.04 -11.04 3.03
N LYS A 37 -7.08 -10.96 2.19
CA LYS A 37 -7.62 -9.69 1.69
C LYS A 37 -8.59 -9.07 2.69
N GLY A 38 -8.89 -7.79 2.52
CA GLY A 38 -9.83 -7.05 3.36
C GLY A 38 -9.14 -6.39 4.54
N TRP A 39 -9.94 -5.98 5.51
CA TRP A 39 -9.45 -5.33 6.74
C TRP A 39 -8.94 -6.38 7.72
N ARG A 40 -7.72 -6.25 8.19
CA ARG A 40 -7.12 -7.21 9.11
C ARG A 40 -6.06 -6.53 10.00
N GLY A 41 -5.70 -7.18 11.10
CA GLY A 41 -4.64 -6.72 11.99
C GLY A 41 -5.05 -5.58 12.93
N LYS A 42 -5.86 -5.87 13.93
CA LYS A 42 -6.26 -4.88 14.94
C LYS A 42 -5.06 -4.20 15.58
N GLY A 43 -5.03 -2.87 15.55
CA GLY A 43 -3.95 -2.06 16.12
C GLY A 43 -2.78 -1.78 15.18
N VAL A 44 -2.64 -2.53 14.09
CA VAL A 44 -1.47 -2.42 13.21
C VAL A 44 -1.44 -1.08 12.47
N ALA A 45 -2.58 -0.60 11.97
CA ALA A 45 -2.62 0.68 11.27
C ALA A 45 -2.22 1.86 12.18
N SER A 46 -2.57 1.80 13.45
CA SER A 46 -2.16 2.82 14.42
C SER A 46 -0.65 2.89 14.56
N LEU A 47 0.02 1.74 14.60
CA LEU A 47 1.48 1.67 14.67
C LEU A 47 2.13 2.19 13.38
N LEU A 48 1.55 1.91 12.22
CA LEU A 48 2.07 2.36 10.93
C LEU A 48 2.00 3.89 10.78
N ARG A 49 1.00 4.54 11.37
CA ARG A 49 0.83 6.00 11.30
C ARG A 49 1.67 6.77 12.30
N GLN A 50 2.15 6.12 13.37
CA GLN A 50 2.94 6.78 14.40
C GLN A 50 4.39 6.92 13.97
N ASP A 51 4.94 8.13 14.09
CA ASP A 51 6.35 8.39 13.83
C ASP A 51 7.25 7.68 14.85
N GLU A 52 6.81 7.58 16.09
CA GLU A 52 7.60 6.98 17.17
C GLU A 52 7.50 5.45 17.25
N GLY A 53 6.47 4.84 16.68
CA GLY A 53 6.28 3.39 16.71
C GLY A 53 7.21 2.65 15.77
N THR A 54 6.88 2.69 14.48
CA THR A 54 7.66 2.03 13.42
C THR A 54 8.63 2.99 12.72
N GLY A 55 8.50 4.29 12.93
CA GLY A 55 9.21 5.32 12.20
C GLY A 55 8.69 5.55 10.79
N LEU A 56 7.59 4.91 10.41
CA LEU A 56 7.05 5.03 9.05
C LEU A 56 6.18 6.27 8.84
N GLY A 57 5.36 6.65 9.85
CA GLY A 57 4.54 7.85 9.77
C GLY A 57 3.64 7.90 8.54
N LEU A 58 2.92 6.81 8.22
CA LEU A 58 2.09 6.75 7.02
C LEU A 58 0.98 7.80 7.06
N GLN A 59 0.79 8.48 5.92
CA GLN A 59 -0.12 9.60 5.80
C GLN A 59 -1.44 9.21 5.14
N LEU A 60 -2.50 9.95 5.51
CA LEU A 60 -3.83 9.81 4.92
C LEU A 60 -3.97 10.83 3.78
N ALA A 61 -3.56 10.47 2.58
CA ALA A 61 -3.57 11.37 1.43
C ALA A 61 -4.55 10.91 0.32
N GLY A 62 -5.35 9.89 0.61
CA GLY A 62 -6.30 9.37 -0.36
C GLY A 62 -5.64 8.70 -1.56
N ASN A 63 -6.40 8.63 -2.65
CA ASN A 63 -5.89 8.20 -3.94
C ASN A 63 -6.33 9.17 -5.03
N ALA A 64 -5.92 8.93 -6.26
CA ALA A 64 -6.38 9.70 -7.40
C ALA A 64 -6.68 8.77 -8.56
N SER A 65 -7.65 9.15 -9.37
CA SER A 65 -7.97 8.42 -10.60
C SER A 65 -7.98 9.39 -11.77
N LEU A 66 -7.63 8.90 -12.95
CA LEU A 66 -7.56 9.70 -14.17
C LEU A 66 -8.65 9.23 -15.13
N SER A 67 -9.56 10.15 -15.51
CA SER A 67 -10.53 9.93 -16.56
C SER A 67 -9.89 10.29 -17.91
N ARG A 68 -10.12 9.46 -18.92
CA ARG A 68 -9.53 9.68 -20.25
C ARG A 68 -10.37 10.55 -21.18
N VAL A 69 -11.69 10.63 -20.92
CA VAL A 69 -12.59 11.39 -21.81
C VAL A 69 -13.69 12.06 -20.98
N PRO A 70 -13.62 13.38 -20.74
CA PRO A 70 -12.45 14.24 -20.90
C PRO A 70 -11.36 13.89 -19.89
N VAL A 71 -10.12 14.24 -20.17
CA VAL A 71 -9.01 13.99 -19.23
C VAL A 71 -9.21 14.82 -17.97
N ARG A 72 -9.44 14.15 -16.86
CA ARG A 72 -9.65 14.78 -15.54
C ARG A 72 -8.97 13.98 -14.46
N LEU A 73 -8.35 14.67 -13.52
CA LEU A 73 -7.80 14.06 -12.32
C LEU A 73 -8.83 14.18 -11.19
N PHE A 74 -9.21 13.04 -10.62
CA PHE A 74 -10.10 12.98 -9.46
C PHE A 74 -9.29 12.65 -8.22
N LEU A 75 -9.36 13.50 -7.19
CA LEU A 75 -8.76 13.26 -5.89
C LEU A 75 -9.82 12.68 -4.97
N ASN A 76 -9.58 11.48 -4.48
CA ASN A 76 -10.54 10.73 -3.68
C ASN A 76 -10.05 10.57 -2.25
N PHE A 77 -10.96 10.75 -1.28
CA PHE A 77 -10.74 10.40 0.13
C PHE A 77 -9.55 11.09 0.80
N LEU A 78 -9.29 12.37 0.45
CA LEU A 78 -8.24 13.16 1.09
C LEU A 78 -8.49 13.25 2.60
N LYS A 79 -7.45 13.03 3.41
CA LYS A 79 -7.46 13.04 4.89
C LYS A 79 -8.26 11.91 5.54
N GLU A 80 -8.98 11.09 4.77
CA GLU A 80 -9.72 9.94 5.31
C GLU A 80 -8.92 8.65 5.16
N PHE A 81 -8.39 8.37 3.96
CA PHE A 81 -7.67 7.15 3.63
C PHE A 81 -6.25 7.44 3.17
N GLY A 82 -5.34 6.55 3.48
CA GLY A 82 -4.03 6.47 2.86
C GLY A 82 -3.96 5.23 1.99
N TYR A 83 -3.52 5.38 0.74
CA TYR A 83 -3.39 4.29 -0.24
C TYR A 83 -1.94 4.20 -0.66
N TYR A 84 -1.40 2.97 -0.64
CA TYR A 84 0.01 2.72 -0.94
C TYR A 84 0.16 1.55 -1.89
N TRP A 85 0.80 1.77 -3.04
CA TRP A 85 1.12 0.71 -3.98
C TRP A 85 2.15 -0.26 -3.42
N THR A 86 2.04 -1.55 -3.86
CA THR A 86 3.13 -2.51 -3.76
C THR A 86 3.73 -2.76 -5.14
N ALA A 87 4.85 -3.45 -5.20
CA ALA A 87 5.49 -3.86 -6.45
C ALA A 87 4.97 -5.20 -6.98
N THR A 88 3.93 -5.77 -6.37
CA THR A 88 3.48 -7.13 -6.64
C THR A 88 2.17 -7.14 -7.42
N GLU A 89 2.19 -7.74 -8.63
CA GLU A 89 0.98 -8.01 -9.38
C GLU A 89 0.23 -9.19 -8.76
N GLU A 90 -1.10 -9.13 -8.82
CA GLU A 90 -1.95 -10.25 -8.39
C GLU A 90 -2.03 -11.26 -9.54
N GLU A 91 -1.51 -12.46 -9.32
CA GLU A 91 -1.60 -13.55 -10.28
C GLU A 91 -2.96 -14.24 -10.19
N ASN A 92 -3.45 -14.71 -11.34
CA ASN A 92 -4.68 -15.50 -11.43
C ASN A 92 -5.91 -14.80 -10.82
N ASN A 93 -6.04 -13.49 -11.07
CA ASN A 93 -7.16 -12.71 -10.54
C ASN A 93 -8.52 -12.98 -11.21
N GLY A 94 -8.54 -13.80 -12.27
CA GLY A 94 -9.75 -14.09 -13.04
C GLY A 94 -10.20 -12.96 -13.96
N LEU A 95 -9.42 -11.87 -14.05
CA LEU A 95 -9.70 -10.70 -14.87
C LEU A 95 -8.76 -10.67 -16.07
N GLN A 96 -9.16 -9.92 -17.12
CA GLN A 96 -8.31 -9.73 -18.30
C GLN A 96 -7.33 -8.58 -18.15
N GLU A 97 -7.44 -7.79 -17.09
CA GLU A 97 -6.56 -6.66 -16.82
C GLU A 97 -5.60 -6.97 -15.68
N THR A 98 -4.45 -6.31 -15.70
CA THR A 98 -3.46 -6.41 -14.62
C THR A 98 -3.96 -5.67 -13.40
N THR A 99 -3.92 -6.34 -12.25
CA THR A 99 -4.17 -5.75 -10.94
C THR A 99 -2.93 -5.89 -10.07
N VAL A 100 -2.73 -4.92 -9.19
CA VAL A 100 -1.55 -4.84 -8.32
C VAL A 100 -2.00 -4.70 -6.88
N PHE A 101 -1.37 -5.44 -5.99
CA PHE A 101 -1.68 -5.35 -4.56
C PHE A 101 -1.36 -3.96 -4.01
N TYR A 102 -2.19 -3.52 -3.08
CA TYR A 102 -2.01 -2.25 -2.39
C TYR A 102 -2.41 -2.39 -0.92
N ARG A 103 -2.09 -1.37 -0.16
CA ARG A 103 -2.55 -1.23 1.22
C ARG A 103 -3.37 0.04 1.36
N LYS A 104 -4.40 -0.04 2.18
CA LYS A 104 -5.25 1.09 2.53
C LYS A 104 -5.35 1.18 4.04
N ILE A 105 -5.16 2.38 4.57
CA ILE A 105 -5.41 2.68 5.98
C ILE A 105 -6.48 3.75 6.07
N PHE A 106 -7.26 3.72 7.14
CA PHE A 106 -8.34 4.67 7.37
C PHE A 106 -8.15 5.34 8.73
N GLY A 107 -8.42 6.66 8.78
CA GLY A 107 -8.15 7.46 9.97
C GLY A 107 -8.80 6.98 11.27
N SER A 108 -10.00 6.37 11.17
CA SER A 108 -10.75 5.88 12.35
C SER A 108 -10.65 4.37 12.56
N ARG A 109 -9.86 3.65 11.74
CA ARG A 109 -9.67 2.20 11.89
C ARG A 109 -8.26 1.87 12.33
N THR A 110 -8.13 0.82 13.13
CA THR A 110 -6.83 0.29 13.57
C THR A 110 -6.35 -0.86 12.70
N THR A 111 -7.18 -1.33 11.76
CA THR A 111 -6.87 -2.43 10.83
C THR A 111 -6.33 -1.89 9.51
N VAL A 112 -5.62 -2.74 8.77
CA VAL A 112 -5.03 -2.43 7.45
C VAL A 112 -5.77 -3.21 6.38
N TYR A 113 -6.17 -2.54 5.30
CA TYR A 113 -6.85 -3.16 4.17
C TYR A 113 -5.83 -3.63 3.13
N ARG A 114 -5.98 -4.86 2.68
CA ARG A 114 -5.18 -5.46 1.60
C ARG A 114 -6.11 -5.90 0.47
N ASP A 115 -5.83 -5.48 -0.74
CA ASP A 115 -6.53 -5.92 -1.95
C ASP A 115 -5.68 -5.56 -3.16
N ALA A 116 -6.19 -5.83 -4.36
CA ALA A 116 -5.55 -5.46 -5.61
C ALA A 116 -6.43 -4.48 -6.39
N ALA A 117 -5.80 -3.61 -7.15
CA ALA A 117 -6.48 -2.57 -7.92
C ALA A 117 -5.89 -2.45 -9.33
N PRO A 118 -6.67 -1.96 -10.31
CA PRO A 118 -6.16 -1.73 -11.67
C PRO A 118 -5.15 -0.58 -11.71
N LEU A 119 -4.35 -0.55 -12.78
CA LEU A 119 -3.19 0.34 -12.91
C LEU A 119 -3.52 1.81 -13.09
N ASN A 120 -4.76 2.14 -13.44
CA ASN A 120 -5.20 3.53 -13.69
C ASN A 120 -5.46 4.35 -12.42
N ILE A 121 -5.28 3.76 -11.25
CA ILE A 121 -5.42 4.46 -9.97
C ILE A 121 -4.05 4.94 -9.52
N LEU A 122 -3.98 6.19 -9.07
CA LEU A 122 -2.76 6.78 -8.54
C LEU A 122 -2.78 6.67 -7.02
N MET A 123 -1.72 6.12 -6.46
CA MET A 123 -1.55 5.93 -5.03
C MET A 123 -0.17 6.41 -4.60
N ARG A 124 0.00 6.60 -3.30
CA ARG A 124 1.30 7.00 -2.75
C ARG A 124 2.34 5.90 -2.90
N VAL A 125 3.58 6.34 -2.98
CA VAL A 125 4.75 5.48 -3.01
C VAL A 125 5.52 5.68 -1.71
N ARG A 126 5.80 4.59 -1.02
CA ARG A 126 6.70 4.56 0.13
C ARG A 126 7.87 3.66 -0.21
N CYS A 127 8.99 4.25 -0.56
CA CYS A 127 10.19 3.49 -0.91
C CYS A 127 10.81 2.82 0.31
N VAL A 128 11.34 1.63 0.11
CA VAL A 128 12.08 0.87 1.13
C VAL A 128 13.44 0.49 0.56
N ARG A 129 14.36 0.16 1.44
CA ARG A 129 15.65 -0.40 1.06
C ARG A 129 15.89 -1.67 1.85
N ASP A 130 16.70 -2.56 1.30
CA ASP A 130 17.07 -3.78 2.00
C ASP A 130 17.91 -3.46 3.21
N ALA A 131 17.75 -4.24 4.29
CA ALA A 131 18.55 -4.07 5.49
C ALA A 131 20.03 -4.28 5.15
N GLN A 132 20.88 -3.39 5.68
CA GLN A 132 22.32 -3.55 5.50
C GLN A 132 22.78 -4.79 6.27
N LYS A 133 23.53 -5.64 5.59
CA LYS A 133 24.19 -6.78 6.24
C LYS A 133 25.47 -6.26 6.90
N ASP A 134 25.55 -6.45 8.19
CA ASP A 134 26.77 -6.16 8.94
C ASP A 134 27.89 -7.17 8.60
#